data_725351971de04c5588d0d4a53e140893
#
_entry.id   725351971de04c5588d0d4a53e140893
#
_cell.length_a   1.000
_cell.length_b   1.000
_cell.length_c   1.000
_cell.angle_alpha   90.00
_cell.angle_beta   90.00
_cell.angle_gamma   90.00
#
_symmetry.space_group_name_H-M   'P 1'
#
loop_
_entity.id
_entity.type
_entity.pdbx_description
1 polymer ?
#
loop_
_entity_poly.entity_id
_entity_poly.type
_entity_poly.pdbx_seq_one_letter_code
_entity_poly.pdbx_strand_id
1 'polypeptide(L)'
;MDLIHRKLLTIVTEALLETSITEALDELGVSGYTIVDARGRGSRGVRDAGWTSSSNIRVEVVCDAALAERIAESFRDKFYANYAMILYIGDVTVLRPDKF
;
A
#
# COMPACT_ATOMS: atom_id res chain seq x y z
N MET A 1 -8.50 -28.42 -2.39
CA MET A 1 -8.03 -27.27 -1.63
C MET A 1 -8.93 -26.07 -1.89
N ASP A 2 -9.41 -25.48 -0.84
CA ASP A 2 -10.30 -24.32 -0.95
C ASP A 2 -9.49 -23.04 -1.03
N LEU A 3 -9.52 -22.41 -2.18
CA LEU A 3 -8.85 -21.12 -2.39
C LEU A 3 -9.88 -20.00 -2.22
N ILE A 4 -9.53 -19.03 -1.44
CA ILE A 4 -10.40 -17.89 -1.14
C ILE A 4 -9.89 -16.67 -1.88
N HIS A 5 -10.78 -15.95 -2.52
CA HIS A 5 -10.45 -14.73 -3.24
C HIS A 5 -10.31 -13.55 -2.28
N ARG A 6 -9.26 -12.78 -2.46
CA ARG A 6 -9.00 -11.56 -1.70
C ARG A 6 -8.43 -10.51 -2.63
N LYS A 7 -8.25 -9.32 -2.10
CA LYS A 7 -7.59 -8.23 -2.82
C LYS A 7 -6.19 -8.05 -2.27
N LEU A 8 -5.25 -7.77 -3.16
CA LEU A 8 -3.91 -7.31 -2.79
C LEU A 8 -3.86 -5.82 -3.08
N LEU A 9 -3.80 -5.02 -2.04
CA LEU A 9 -3.63 -3.58 -2.18
C LEU A 9 -2.16 -3.26 -1.98
N THR A 10 -1.59 -2.53 -2.92
CA THR A 10 -0.17 -2.18 -2.90
C THR A 10 -0.02 -0.67 -2.93
N ILE A 11 0.84 -0.16 -2.07
CA ILE A 11 1.18 1.26 -2.00
C ILE A 11 2.67 1.38 -2.21
N VAL A 12 3.07 2.26 -3.14
CA VAL A 12 4.49 2.58 -3.34
C VAL A 12 4.65 4.07 -3.13
N THR A 13 5.56 4.46 -2.26
CA THR A 13 5.76 5.85 -1.92
C THR A 13 7.11 6.07 -1.24
N GLU A 14 7.32 7.28 -0.77
CA GLU A 14 8.52 7.67 -0.04
C GLU A 14 8.55 7.00 1.32
N ALA A 15 9.74 6.57 1.73
CA ALA A 15 9.92 5.88 3.01
C ALA A 15 9.55 6.77 4.21
N LEU A 16 9.68 8.07 4.07
CA LEU A 16 9.35 8.98 5.17
C LEU A 16 7.87 8.95 5.56
N LEU A 17 7.01 8.40 4.70
CA LEU A 17 5.59 8.28 5.00
C LEU A 17 5.23 7.00 5.76
N GLU A 18 6.20 6.16 6.08
CA GLU A 18 5.91 4.86 6.68
C GLU A 18 5.06 4.96 7.95
N THR A 19 5.43 5.83 8.87
CA THR A 19 4.68 5.98 10.12
C THR A 19 3.24 6.44 9.88
N SER A 20 3.07 7.44 9.01
CA SER A 20 1.73 7.93 8.68
C SER A 20 0.88 6.84 8.03
N ILE A 21 1.48 6.03 7.18
CA ILE A 21 0.79 4.93 6.51
C ILE A 21 0.37 3.86 7.51
N THR A 22 1.27 3.43 8.38
CA THR A 22 0.94 2.38 9.35
C THR A 22 -0.13 2.84 10.34
N GLU A 23 -0.07 4.10 10.76
CA GLU A 23 -1.12 4.66 11.62
C GLU A 23 -2.48 4.68 10.91
N ALA A 24 -2.50 5.07 9.65
CA ALA A 24 -3.73 5.09 8.87
C ALA A 24 -4.30 3.68 8.67
N LEU A 25 -3.44 2.70 8.40
CA LEU A 25 -3.88 1.31 8.27
C LEU A 25 -4.46 0.78 9.58
N ASP A 26 -3.83 1.09 10.70
CA ASP A 26 -4.31 0.68 12.00
C ASP A 26 -5.69 1.28 12.29
N GLU A 27 -5.89 2.54 11.98
CA GLU A 27 -7.19 3.21 12.16
C GLU A 27 -8.29 2.58 11.33
N LEU A 28 -7.95 2.06 10.16
CA LEU A 28 -8.90 1.39 9.28
C LEU A 28 -9.18 -0.07 9.67
N GLY A 29 -8.48 -0.56 10.67
CA GLY A 29 -8.70 -1.92 11.15
C GLY A 29 -7.96 -2.99 10.37
N VAL A 30 -6.90 -2.62 9.69
CA VAL A 30 -6.08 -3.58 8.94
C VAL A 30 -5.35 -4.47 9.92
N SER A 31 -5.51 -5.79 9.77
CA SER A 31 -4.93 -6.75 10.71
C SER A 31 -3.46 -7.04 10.47
N GLY A 32 -2.98 -6.82 9.24
CA GLY A 32 -1.58 -7.07 8.94
C GLY A 32 -1.17 -6.49 7.61
N TYR A 33 0.12 -6.23 7.47
CA TYR A 33 0.70 -5.70 6.24
C TYR A 33 2.16 -6.09 6.17
N THR A 34 2.73 -5.98 4.97
CA THR A 34 4.14 -6.22 4.73
C THR A 34 4.74 -4.95 4.14
N ILE A 35 5.90 -4.56 4.64
CA ILE A 35 6.62 -3.40 4.11
C ILE A 35 8.00 -3.86 3.65
N VAL A 36 8.37 -3.48 2.43
CA VAL A 36 9.69 -3.77 1.88
C VAL A 36 10.29 -2.48 1.34
N ASP A 37 11.61 -2.40 1.38
CA ASP A 37 12.31 -1.32 0.71
C ASP A 37 12.19 -1.50 -0.79
N ALA A 38 11.99 -0.41 -1.51
CA ALA A 38 11.75 -0.46 -2.94
C ALA A 38 12.59 0.56 -3.67
N ARG A 39 12.91 0.25 -4.91
CA ARG A 39 13.59 1.16 -5.81
C ARG A 39 12.76 1.29 -7.07
N GLY A 40 12.69 2.49 -7.59
CA GLY A 40 11.94 2.71 -8.79
C GLY A 40 12.01 4.15 -9.23
N ARG A 41 11.35 4.42 -10.34
CA ARG A 41 11.33 5.74 -10.93
C ARG A 41 9.91 6.06 -11.36
N GLY A 42 9.41 7.18 -10.89
CA GLY A 42 8.10 7.65 -11.29
C GLY A 42 8.11 8.25 -12.67
N SER A 43 7.02 8.11 -13.39
CA SER A 43 6.89 8.63 -14.74
C SER A 43 7.01 10.15 -14.80
N ARG A 44 6.73 10.85 -13.72
CA ARG A 44 6.81 12.30 -13.66
C ARG A 44 8.19 12.82 -13.28
N GLY A 45 9.10 11.95 -12.93
CA GLY A 45 10.41 12.36 -12.48
C GLY A 45 10.40 13.16 -11.20
N VAL A 46 9.34 13.11 -10.45
CA VAL A 46 9.19 13.88 -9.22
C VAL A 46 10.17 13.43 -8.16
N ARG A 47 10.64 12.22 -8.31
CA ARG A 47 11.52 11.61 -7.35
C ARG A 47 12.93 11.61 -7.87
N ASP A 48 13.43 12.77 -8.14
CA ASP A 48 14.72 12.83 -8.78
C ASP A 48 15.79 13.39 -7.87
N ALA A 49 15.78 14.66 -7.70
CA ALA A 49 16.83 15.38 -7.03
C ALA A 49 16.87 15.00 -5.55
N GLY A 50 17.94 14.42 -5.13
CA GLY A 50 18.14 14.05 -3.75
C GLY A 50 17.38 12.81 -3.33
N TRP A 51 16.62 12.22 -4.23
CA TRP A 51 15.91 10.99 -3.94
C TRP A 51 16.82 9.82 -4.22
N THR A 52 17.11 9.03 -3.22
CA THR A 52 17.89 7.83 -3.39
C THR A 52 16.94 6.66 -3.62
N SER A 53 17.46 5.61 -4.26
CA SER A 53 16.67 4.41 -4.51
C SER A 53 16.20 3.74 -3.22
N SER A 54 16.91 3.99 -2.12
CA SER A 54 16.55 3.42 -0.82
C SER A 54 15.50 4.23 -0.07
N SER A 55 15.01 5.32 -0.67
CA SER A 55 14.05 6.20 -0.02
C SER A 55 12.61 5.81 -0.26
N ASN A 56 12.36 4.69 -0.90
CA ASN A 56 11.01 4.23 -1.23
C ASN A 56 10.65 2.98 -0.46
N ILE A 57 9.35 2.79 -0.25
CA ILE A 57 8.82 1.56 0.33
C ILE A 57 7.66 1.08 -0.52
N ARG A 58 7.41 -0.23 -0.45
CA ARG A 58 6.21 -0.87 -0.98
C ARG A 58 5.50 -1.52 0.20
N VAL A 59 4.25 -1.14 0.40
CA VAL A 59 3.40 -1.68 1.46
C VAL A 59 2.33 -2.56 0.81
N GLU A 60 2.18 -3.77 1.30
CA GLU A 60 1.20 -4.72 0.79
C GLU A 60 0.22 -5.12 1.87
N VAL A 61 -1.06 -5.07 1.52
CA VAL A 61 -2.15 -5.48 2.39
C VAL A 61 -3.01 -6.47 1.63
N VAL A 62 -3.21 -7.64 2.20
CA VAL A 62 -4.16 -8.62 1.65
C VAL A 62 -5.41 -8.54 2.51
N CYS A 63 -6.56 -8.28 1.88
CA CYS A 63 -7.79 -8.06 2.61
C CYS A 63 -9.00 -8.29 1.70
N ASP A 64 -10.20 -8.15 2.25
CA ASP A 64 -11.40 -8.25 1.43
C ASP A 64 -11.60 -6.99 0.59
N ALA A 65 -12.52 -7.07 -0.36
CA ALA A 65 -12.76 -5.98 -1.31
C ALA A 65 -13.24 -4.70 -0.62
N ALA A 66 -14.09 -4.83 0.38
CA ALA A 66 -14.65 -3.66 1.07
C ALA A 66 -13.56 -2.89 1.81
N LEU A 67 -12.66 -3.59 2.50
CA LEU A 67 -11.56 -2.94 3.19
C LEU A 67 -10.57 -2.31 2.21
N ALA A 68 -10.26 -3.01 1.12
CA ALA A 68 -9.37 -2.45 0.11
C ALA A 68 -9.91 -1.12 -0.44
N GLU A 69 -11.20 -1.06 -0.69
CA GLU A 69 -11.84 0.16 -1.18
C GLU A 69 -11.76 1.29 -0.16
N ARG A 70 -12.00 0.99 1.12
CA ARG A 70 -11.89 2.00 2.18
C ARG A 70 -10.47 2.52 2.33
N ILE A 71 -9.47 1.63 2.23
CA ILE A 71 -8.07 2.06 2.26
C ILE A 71 -7.78 2.99 1.08
N ALA A 72 -8.19 2.59 -0.11
CA ALA A 72 -7.93 3.37 -1.32
C ALA A 72 -8.52 4.78 -1.21
N GLU A 73 -9.78 4.89 -0.77
CA GLU A 73 -10.42 6.19 -0.61
C GLU A 73 -9.71 7.05 0.43
N SER A 74 -9.39 6.47 1.58
CA SER A 74 -8.71 7.18 2.65
C SER A 74 -7.34 7.69 2.22
N PHE A 75 -6.57 6.85 1.53
CA PHE A 75 -5.22 7.22 1.11
C PHE A 75 -5.23 8.24 -0.02
N ARG A 76 -6.19 8.14 -0.93
CA ARG A 76 -6.37 9.17 -1.95
C ARG A 76 -6.61 10.53 -1.29
N ASP A 77 -7.48 10.58 -0.31
CA ASP A 77 -7.83 11.83 0.34
C ASP A 77 -6.71 12.38 1.21
N LYS A 78 -5.94 11.52 1.86
CA LYS A 78 -4.89 11.95 2.78
C LYS A 78 -3.56 12.29 2.09
N PHE A 79 -3.21 11.57 1.04
CA PHE A 79 -1.83 11.61 0.54
C PHE A 79 -1.66 12.08 -0.89
N TYR A 80 -2.63 11.83 -1.77
CA TYR A 80 -2.40 12.04 -3.20
C TYR A 80 -2.12 13.49 -3.59
N ALA A 81 -2.67 14.44 -2.87
CA ALA A 81 -2.47 15.85 -3.20
C ALA A 81 -1.03 16.31 -2.96
N ASN A 82 -0.33 15.71 -2.00
CA ASN A 82 0.94 16.22 -1.54
C ASN A 82 2.14 15.30 -1.77
N TYR A 83 1.90 14.06 -2.19
CA TYR A 83 2.98 13.07 -2.27
C TYR A 83 2.87 12.27 -3.56
N ALA A 84 4.02 11.81 -4.03
CA ALA A 84 4.11 10.95 -5.21
C ALA A 84 3.83 9.50 -4.82
N MET A 85 2.62 9.25 -4.33
CA MET A 85 2.20 7.93 -3.91
C MET A 85 1.39 7.27 -5.03
N ILE A 86 1.63 6.00 -5.27
CA ILE A 86 0.77 5.19 -6.13
C ILE A 86 0.16 4.07 -5.31
N LEU A 87 -1.08 3.75 -5.64
CA LEU A 87 -1.82 2.68 -4.99
C LEU A 87 -2.54 1.89 -6.08
N TYR A 88 -2.44 0.59 -6.02
CA TYR A 88 -3.18 -0.26 -6.94
C TYR A 88 -3.70 -1.49 -6.23
N ILE A 89 -4.73 -2.09 -6.80
CA ILE A 89 -5.43 -3.23 -6.21
C ILE A 89 -5.51 -4.33 -7.26
N GLY A 90 -5.11 -5.52 -6.87
CA GLY A 90 -5.20 -6.69 -7.71
C GLY A 90 -5.96 -7.82 -7.01
N ASP A 91 -6.21 -8.88 -7.75
CA ASP A 91 -6.88 -10.06 -7.21
C ASP A 91 -5.86 -11.12 -6.87
N VAL A 92 -6.06 -11.75 -5.72
CA VAL A 92 -5.24 -12.88 -5.28
C VAL A 92 -6.13 -13.96 -4.70
N THR A 93 -5.58 -15.16 -4.62
CA THR A 93 -6.22 -16.25 -3.87
C THR A 93 -5.34 -16.61 -2.70
N VAL A 94 -5.94 -16.90 -1.57
CA VAL A 94 -5.21 -17.20 -0.34
C VAL A 94 -5.60 -18.57 0.20
N LEU A 95 -4.68 -19.16 0.95
CA LEU A 95 -4.87 -20.49 1.55
C LEU A 95 -5.37 -20.40 3.00
N ARG A 96 -5.23 -19.25 3.64
CA ARG A 96 -5.63 -19.04 5.02
C ARG A 96 -6.54 -17.83 5.12
N PRO A 97 -7.84 -18.02 4.85
CA PRO A 97 -8.77 -16.89 4.84
C PRO A 97 -8.92 -16.21 6.20
N ASP A 98 -8.65 -16.91 7.27
CA ASP A 98 -8.72 -16.35 8.62
C ASP A 98 -7.63 -15.33 8.94
N LYS A 99 -6.61 -15.24 8.11
CA LYS A 99 -5.54 -14.27 8.26
C LYS A 99 -5.83 -12.95 7.55
N PHE A 100 -6.77 -12.99 6.68
CA PHE A 100 -7.03 -11.87 5.78
C PHE A 100 -8.52 -11.54 5.75
#